data_e1bf65da6fcc280354a26fa6a5242da5
#
_entry.id   e1bf65da6fcc280354a26fa6a5242da5
#
_cell.length_a   1.000
_cell.length_b   1.000
_cell.length_c   1.000
_cell.angle_alpha   90.00
_cell.angle_beta   90.00
_cell.angle_gamma   90.00
#
_symmetry.space_group_name_H-M   'P 1'
#
loop_
_entity.id
_entity.type
_entity.pdbx_description
1 polymer ?
#
loop_
_entity_poly.entity_id
_entity_poly.type
_entity_poly.pdbx_seq_one_letter_code
_entity_poly.pdbx_strand_id
1 'polypeptide(L)' 'MELKYKEITEKIIGASYEVHNFLGNGFQEVIYQRALAYEMRKKGLVFAREIEQPIFYKEIEQPIGTRRADFIVEGKVLV' A
#
# COMPACT_ATOMS: atom_id res chain seq x y z
N MET A 1 7.44 -18.77 -12.62
CA MET A 1 6.53 -17.65 -12.92
C MET A 1 7.12 -16.36 -12.41
N GLU A 2 7.25 -15.40 -13.28
CA GLU A 2 7.84 -14.13 -12.94
C GLU A 2 6.79 -13.18 -12.38
N LEU A 3 7.08 -12.54 -11.25
CA LEU A 3 6.17 -11.57 -10.65
C LEU A 3 6.35 -10.22 -11.36
N LYS A 4 5.25 -9.67 -11.89
CA LYS A 4 5.26 -8.50 -12.75
C LYS A 4 5.82 -7.24 -12.09
N TYR A 5 5.64 -7.07 -10.78
CA TYR A 5 6.11 -5.87 -10.04
C TYR A 5 7.01 -6.25 -8.88
N LYS A 6 7.88 -7.21 -9.13
CA LYS A 6 8.73 -7.79 -8.10
C LYS A 6 9.59 -6.77 -7.35
N GLU A 7 10.23 -5.85 -8.08
CA GLU A 7 11.10 -4.84 -7.46
C GLU A 7 10.32 -3.91 -6.54
N ILE A 8 9.13 -3.49 -6.98
CA ILE A 8 8.27 -2.61 -6.17
C ILE A 8 7.81 -3.37 -4.93
N THR A 9 7.36 -4.61 -5.08
CA THR A 9 6.90 -5.43 -3.98
C THR A 9 8.01 -5.70 -2.97
N GLU A 10 9.22 -6.00 -3.42
CA GLU A 10 10.36 -6.20 -2.53
C GLU A 10 10.70 -4.96 -1.72
N LYS A 11 10.62 -3.77 -2.32
CA LYS A 11 10.84 -2.52 -1.61
C LYS A 11 9.76 -2.26 -0.56
N ILE A 12 8.50 -2.56 -0.89
CA ILE A 12 7.40 -2.42 0.05
C ILE A 12 7.58 -3.36 1.25
N ILE A 13 7.93 -4.61 0.99
CA ILE A 13 8.18 -5.60 2.04
C ILE A 13 9.34 -5.14 2.93
N GLY A 14 10.44 -4.68 2.33
CA GLY A 14 11.57 -4.14 3.07
C GLY A 14 11.19 -2.95 3.94
N ALA A 15 10.39 -2.04 3.41
CA ALA A 15 9.88 -0.90 4.17
C ALA A 15 9.02 -1.36 5.36
N SER A 16 8.17 -2.35 5.15
CA SER A 16 7.33 -2.91 6.21
C SER A 16 8.16 -3.56 7.31
N TYR A 17 9.21 -4.29 6.96
CA TYR A 17 10.13 -4.86 7.93
C TYR A 17 10.80 -3.79 8.79
N GLU A 18 11.27 -2.71 8.16
CA GLU A 18 11.88 -1.61 8.88
C GLU A 18 10.92 -0.99 9.89
N VAL A 19 9.68 -0.79 9.50
CA VAL A 19 8.64 -0.25 10.38
C VAL A 19 8.40 -1.18 11.56
N HIS A 20 8.21 -2.47 11.32
CA HIS A 20 7.95 -3.44 12.39
C HIS A 20 9.15 -3.63 13.31
N ASN A 21 10.35 -3.62 12.76
CA ASN A 21 11.56 -3.75 13.57
C ASN A 21 11.77 -2.57 14.50
N PHE A 22 11.41 -1.38 14.05
CA PHE A 22 11.60 -0.17 14.83
C PHE A 22 10.48 0.06 15.85
N LEU A 23 9.22 -0.06 15.40
CA LEU A 23 8.06 0.25 16.23
C LEU A 23 7.60 -0.93 17.10
N GLY A 24 7.71 -2.15 16.59
CA GLY A 24 7.15 -3.32 17.27
C GLY A 24 5.62 -3.31 17.21
N ASN A 25 5.00 -3.81 18.28
CA ASN A 25 3.54 -3.90 18.38
C ASN A 25 2.99 -2.81 19.30
N GLY A 26 1.69 -2.57 19.21
CA GLY A 26 0.98 -1.74 20.19
C GLY A 26 0.75 -0.30 19.78
N PHE A 27 1.13 0.09 18.58
CA PHE A 27 0.85 1.42 18.07
C PHE A 27 -0.45 1.45 17.24
N GLN A 28 -1.04 2.63 17.13
CA GLN A 28 -2.21 2.82 16.29
C GLN A 28 -1.86 2.68 14.81
N GLU A 29 -2.82 2.25 14.01
CA GLU A 29 -2.63 2.05 12.58
C GLU A 29 -2.06 3.27 11.87
N VAL A 30 -2.51 4.47 12.23
CA VAL A 30 -2.04 5.70 11.60
C VAL A 30 -0.53 5.90 11.80
N ILE A 31 0.01 5.42 12.92
CA ILE A 31 1.44 5.53 13.21
C ILE A 31 2.23 4.61 12.26
N TYR A 32 1.75 3.38 12.07
CA TYR A 32 2.35 2.45 11.12
C TYR A 32 2.29 2.98 9.69
N GLN A 33 1.17 3.58 9.32
CA GLN A 33 1.01 4.18 7.98
C GLN A 33 2.00 5.31 7.74
N ARG A 34 2.19 6.19 8.71
CA ARG A 34 3.15 7.29 8.59
C ARG A 34 4.59 6.80 8.50
N ALA A 35 4.92 5.79 9.31
CA ALA A 35 6.24 5.18 9.28
C ALA A 35 6.49 4.47 7.95
N LEU A 36 5.50 3.74 7.44
CA LEU A 36 5.61 3.07 6.16
C LEU A 36 5.77 4.08 5.02
N ALA A 37 5.04 5.18 5.05
CA ALA A 37 5.19 6.25 4.07
C ALA A 37 6.62 6.81 4.06
N TYR A 38 7.18 7.05 5.24
CA TYR A 38 8.56 7.51 5.37
C TYR A 38 9.55 6.53 4.75
N GLU A 39 9.41 5.25 5.09
CA GLU A 39 10.31 4.22 4.57
C GLU A 39 10.18 4.03 3.07
N MET A 40 8.97 4.12 2.52
CA MET A 40 8.76 4.04 1.08
C MET A 40 9.40 5.22 0.35
N ARG A 41 9.29 6.44 0.90
CA ARG A 41 9.97 7.61 0.33
C ARG A 41 11.47 7.44 0.33
N LYS A 42 12.00 6.90 1.41
CA LYS A 42 13.43 6.65 1.57
C LYS A 42 13.95 5.67 0.52
N LYS A 43 13.11 4.74 0.09
CA LYS A 43 13.44 3.78 -0.97
C LYS A 43 13.17 4.32 -2.38
N GLY A 44 12.71 5.56 -2.49
CA GLY A 44 12.47 6.19 -3.78
C GLY A 44 11.15 5.80 -4.44
N LEU A 45 10.20 5.26 -3.68
CA LEU A 45 8.90 4.89 -4.21
C LEU A 45 7.96 6.10 -4.26
N VAL A 46 7.23 6.22 -5.35
CA VAL A 46 6.15 7.20 -5.51
C VAL A 46 4.83 6.51 -5.17
N PHE A 47 4.05 7.13 -4.32
CA PHE A 47 2.80 6.53 -3.87
C PHE A 47 1.74 7.59 -3.59
N ALA A 48 0.49 7.17 -3.65
CA ALA A 48 -0.66 7.95 -3.22
C ALA A 48 -1.31 7.27 -2.02
N ARG A 49 -1.91 8.07 -1.14
CA ARG A 49 -2.49 7.59 0.12
C ARG A 49 -4.00 7.72 0.13
N GLU A 50 -4.64 6.83 0.89
CA GLU A 50 -6.07 6.91 1.24
C GLU A 50 -6.99 7.00 0.03
N ILE A 51 -6.80 6.09 -0.92
CA ILE A 51 -7.59 6.07 -2.14
C ILE A 51 -8.76 5.11 -2.00
N GLU A 52 -9.97 5.59 -2.31
CA GLU A 52 -11.14 4.74 -2.43
C GLU A 52 -11.21 4.17 -3.84
N GLN A 53 -11.42 2.86 -3.92
CA GLN A 53 -11.56 2.18 -5.20
C GLN A 53 -12.96 1.63 -5.35
N PRO A 54 -13.63 1.90 -6.48
CA PRO A 54 -14.95 1.34 -6.73
C PRO A 54 -14.88 -0.16 -6.98
N ILE A 55 -15.88 -0.88 -6.50
CA ILE A 55 -16.04 -2.32 -6.75
C ILE A 55 -17.18 -2.51 -7.73
N PHE A 56 -16.89 -3.13 -8.87
CA PHE A 56 -17.87 -3.44 -9.90
C PHE A 56 -18.23 -4.92 -9.84
N TYR A 57 -19.46 -5.22 -10.15
CA TYR A 57 -19.94 -6.60 -10.18
C TYR A 57 -20.56 -6.90 -11.52
N LYS A 58 -19.94 -7.84 -12.24
CA LYS A 58 -20.37 -8.32 -13.56
C LYS A 58 -20.65 -7.15 -14.54
N GLU A 59 -21.82 -7.16 -15.19
CA GLU A 59 -22.19 -6.14 -16.19
C GLU A 59 -22.81 -4.88 -15.59
N ILE A 60 -22.89 -4.78 -14.28
CA ILE A 60 -23.44 -3.61 -13.62
C ILE A 60 -22.51 -2.43 -13.85
N GLU A 61 -23.00 -1.38 -14.49
CA GLU A 61 -22.18 -0.22 -14.85
C GLU A 61 -21.81 0.67 -13.68
N GLN A 62 -22.61 0.62 -12.62
CA GLN A 62 -22.35 1.43 -11.43
C GLN A 62 -21.63 0.60 -10.37
N PRO A 63 -20.75 1.20 -9.59
CA PRO A 63 -20.12 0.49 -8.48
C PRO A 63 -21.15 0.00 -7.47
N ILE A 64 -20.96 -1.22 -6.99
CA ILE A 64 -21.82 -1.77 -5.91
C ILE A 64 -21.29 -1.43 -4.53
N GLY A 65 -20.11 -0.84 -4.45
CA GLY A 65 -19.47 -0.44 -3.22
C GLY A 65 -18.09 0.09 -3.48
N THR A 66 -17.40 0.45 -2.42
CA THR A 66 -16.02 0.90 -2.51
C THR A 66 -15.17 0.16 -1.48
N ARG A 67 -13.89 0.03 -1.77
CA ARG A 67 -12.90 -0.39 -0.78
C ARG A 67 -11.81 0.66 -0.70
N ARG A 68 -11.19 0.75 0.45
CA ARG A 68 -10.14 1.70 0.69
C ARG A 68 -8.79 1.00 0.66
N ALA A 69 -7.88 1.56 -0.14
CA ALA A 69 -6.49 1.16 -0.12
C ALA A 69 -5.71 2.22 0.66
N ASP A 70 -4.82 1.81 1.56
CA ASP A 70 -3.99 2.74 2.31
C ASP A 70 -2.98 3.42 1.41
N PHE A 71 -2.41 2.68 0.48
CA PHE A 71 -1.44 3.19 -0.48
C PHE A 71 -1.62 2.55 -1.84
N ILE A 72 -1.38 3.34 -2.89
CA ILE A 72 -1.12 2.83 -4.23
C ILE A 72 0.31 3.21 -4.57
N VAL A 73 1.18 2.22 -4.72
CA VAL A 73 2.61 2.42 -4.93
C VAL A 73 2.92 2.32 -6.42
N GLU A 74 3.56 3.34 -6.96
CA GLU A 74 3.92 3.46 -8.37
C GLU A 74 2.71 3.31 -9.30
N GLY A 75 1.50 3.60 -8.80
CA GLY A 75 0.26 3.43 -9.55
C GLY A 75 -0.09 1.99 -9.88
N LYS A 76 0.59 1.01 -9.29
CA LYS A 76 0.50 -0.39 -9.70
C LYS A 76 0.19 -1.36 -8.56
N VAL A 77 0.67 -1.10 -7.36
CA VAL A 77 0.56 -2.02 -6.23
C VAL A 77 -0.28 -1.40 -5.13
N LEU A 78 -1.33 -2.10 -4.73
CA LEU A 78 -2.19 -1.73 -3.60
C LEU A 78 -1.60 -2.28 -2.30
N VAL A 79 -1.52 -1.45 -1.33
CA VAL A 79 -1.02 -1.84 -0.01
C VAL A 79 -2.07 -1.63 1.06
#